data_0f8be9dd5b22334ac0f744f446f30a60
#
_entry.id   0f8be9dd5b22334ac0f744f446f30a60
#
_cell.length_a   1.000
_cell.length_b   1.000
_cell.length_c   1.000
_cell.angle_alpha   90.00
_cell.angle_beta   90.00
_cell.angle_gamma   90.00
#
_symmetry.space_group_name_H-M   'P 1'
#
loop_
_entity.id
_entity.type
_entity.pdbx_description
1 polymer ?
#
loop_
_entity_poly.entity_id
_entity_poly.type
_entity_poly.pdbx_seq_one_letter_code
_entity_poly.pdbx_strand_id
1 'polypeptide(L)'
;MWKAIIPPVISLDLYGGIKLIIDPKTFERFNAVLTGVIVPRPIAFVSTMSPDGEVNLAPYSFFNAVSYSNVVFSSSRHVGNKSKDTLRNIEETGEFVVNIVVDSIAEAMNATAAEFPEGEDEFEIAGLTHAPSQIVKPPRVAESPVNIECKLDQIVQIGSGSHEHGLVIGTILLMHVRDDVIDGHRIDQAKLMATGRMAGNMYCRTNDRFEMVRPVYDVEEKAVVNR
;
A
#
# COMPACT_ATOMS: atom_id res chain seq x y z
N MET A 1 -29.11 -21.21 18.05
CA MET A 1 -28.82 -22.05 16.87
C MET A 1 -27.32 -22.04 16.71
N TRP A 2 -26.61 -23.11 17.11
CA TRP A 2 -25.17 -23.20 17.07
C TRP A 2 -24.76 -23.35 15.61
N LYS A 3 -24.04 -22.35 15.05
CA LYS A 3 -23.38 -22.55 13.75
C LYS A 3 -22.26 -23.55 13.96
N ALA A 4 -22.36 -24.70 13.33
CA ALA A 4 -21.29 -25.68 13.31
C ALA A 4 -20.04 -25.01 12.71
N ILE A 5 -19.00 -24.83 13.54
CA ILE A 5 -17.68 -24.43 13.08
C ILE A 5 -17.17 -25.64 12.28
N ILE A 6 -17.11 -25.54 10.96
CA ILE A 6 -16.46 -26.54 10.13
C ILE A 6 -14.97 -26.44 10.45
N PRO A 7 -14.35 -27.45 11.07
CA PRO A 7 -12.92 -27.41 11.35
C PRO A 7 -12.15 -27.34 10.04
N PRO A 8 -10.94 -26.77 10.01
CA PRO A 8 -10.12 -26.72 8.83
C PRO A 8 -9.93 -28.15 8.31
N VAL A 9 -10.17 -28.38 7.02
CA VAL A 9 -10.02 -29.69 6.41
C VAL A 9 -8.53 -29.97 6.27
N ILE A 10 -8.04 -30.95 7.03
CA ILE A 10 -6.68 -31.47 6.89
C ILE A 10 -6.73 -32.62 5.87
N SER A 11 -6.03 -32.47 4.75
CA SER A 11 -5.84 -33.53 3.77
C SER A 11 -4.34 -33.81 3.58
N LEU A 12 -3.99 -35.05 3.29
CA LEU A 12 -2.64 -35.40 2.82
C LEU A 12 -2.55 -35.04 1.34
N ASP A 13 -1.50 -34.37 0.93
CA ASP A 13 -1.20 -34.17 -0.48
C ASP A 13 -0.55 -35.42 -1.11
N LEU A 14 -0.35 -35.38 -2.43
CA LEU A 14 0.29 -36.51 -3.17
C LEU A 14 1.74 -36.81 -2.74
N TYR A 15 2.36 -35.91 -1.96
CA TYR A 15 3.73 -36.01 -1.44
C TYR A 15 3.77 -36.33 0.05
N GLY A 16 2.61 -36.62 0.68
CA GLY A 16 2.52 -37.01 2.10
C GLY A 16 2.58 -35.85 3.09
N GLY A 17 2.49 -34.60 2.61
CA GLY A 17 2.41 -33.38 3.44
C GLY A 17 1.02 -33.15 4.04
N ILE A 18 0.96 -32.50 5.20
CA ILE A 18 -0.30 -32.02 5.79
C ILE A 18 -0.72 -30.76 5.06
N LYS A 19 -1.86 -30.79 4.36
CA LYS A 19 -2.45 -29.63 3.70
C LYS A 19 -3.56 -29.07 4.57
N LEU A 20 -3.41 -27.82 4.97
CA LEU A 20 -4.46 -27.04 5.63
C LEU A 20 -5.30 -26.33 4.56
N ILE A 21 -6.59 -26.64 4.49
CA ILE A 21 -7.56 -25.95 3.63
C ILE A 21 -8.33 -24.98 4.50
N ILE A 22 -8.31 -23.69 4.13
CA ILE A 22 -8.89 -22.61 4.92
C ILE A 22 -10.08 -22.01 4.16
N ASP A 23 -11.25 -22.05 4.79
CA ASP A 23 -12.42 -21.32 4.33
C ASP A 23 -12.42 -19.93 5.00
N PRO A 24 -12.37 -18.83 4.21
CA PRO A 24 -12.36 -17.47 4.75
C PRO A 24 -13.59 -17.11 5.57
N LYS A 25 -14.72 -17.82 5.40
CA LYS A 25 -15.95 -17.56 6.13
C LYS A 25 -15.96 -18.14 7.55
N THR A 26 -15.15 -19.16 7.77
CA THR A 26 -15.17 -19.93 9.04
C THR A 26 -13.84 -19.84 9.80
N PHE A 27 -12.76 -19.44 9.15
CA PHE A 27 -11.46 -19.32 9.79
C PHE A 27 -11.32 -17.95 10.48
N GLU A 28 -11.32 -17.92 11.80
CA GLU A 28 -11.39 -16.71 12.63
C GLU A 28 -10.32 -15.66 12.33
N ARG A 29 -9.11 -16.08 11.97
CA ARG A 29 -7.97 -15.19 11.69
C ARG A 29 -7.54 -15.21 10.22
N PHE A 30 -8.48 -15.34 9.30
CA PHE A 30 -8.21 -15.40 7.87
C PHE A 30 -7.39 -14.21 7.35
N ASN A 31 -7.65 -13.01 7.86
CA ASN A 31 -6.91 -11.80 7.50
C ASN A 31 -5.40 -11.92 7.79
N ALA A 32 -5.00 -12.58 8.88
CA ALA A 32 -3.60 -12.79 9.20
C ALA A 32 -2.93 -13.75 8.21
N VAL A 33 -3.65 -14.79 7.77
CA VAL A 33 -3.16 -15.71 6.72
C VAL A 33 -3.04 -14.97 5.39
N LEU A 34 -4.09 -14.25 4.98
CA LEU A 34 -4.12 -13.49 3.73
C LEU A 34 -2.95 -12.50 3.64
N THR A 35 -2.76 -11.71 4.68
CA THR A 35 -1.66 -10.72 4.73
C THR A 35 -0.28 -11.36 4.93
N GLY A 36 -0.24 -12.63 5.35
CA GLY A 36 0.98 -13.43 5.48
C GLY A 36 1.46 -14.04 4.17
N VAL A 37 0.56 -14.34 3.23
CA VAL A 37 0.92 -14.95 1.94
C VAL A 37 1.09 -13.92 0.82
N ILE A 38 0.44 -12.75 0.94
CA ILE A 38 0.61 -11.65 -0.02
C ILE A 38 1.70 -10.72 0.50
N VAL A 39 2.94 -11.06 0.21
CA VAL A 39 4.14 -10.36 0.68
C VAL A 39 5.26 -10.42 -0.37
N PRO A 40 6.18 -9.44 -0.40
CA PRO A 40 6.09 -8.14 0.27
C PRO A 40 5.06 -7.24 -0.39
N ARG A 41 4.38 -6.41 0.40
CA ARG A 41 3.46 -5.40 -0.13
C ARG A 41 4.14 -4.04 -0.15
N PRO A 42 4.05 -3.27 -1.24
CA PRO A 42 4.45 -1.88 -1.24
C PRO A 42 3.55 -1.07 -0.28
N ILE A 43 4.06 0.05 0.20
CA ILE A 43 3.36 0.91 1.15
C ILE A 43 3.08 2.26 0.48
N ALA A 44 1.80 2.61 0.33
CA ALA A 44 1.39 3.97 0.05
C ALA A 44 1.36 4.76 1.36
N PHE A 45 2.25 5.70 1.54
CA PHE A 45 2.21 6.64 2.64
C PHE A 45 1.46 7.87 2.14
N VAL A 46 0.16 7.92 2.47
CA VAL A 46 -0.78 8.82 1.82
C VAL A 46 -0.99 10.06 2.67
N SER A 47 -0.68 11.23 2.11
CA SER A 47 -1.08 12.51 2.66
C SER A 47 -2.33 13.04 1.98
N THR A 48 -3.23 13.58 2.77
CA THR A 48 -4.49 14.22 2.36
C THR A 48 -4.67 15.53 3.12
N MET A 49 -5.63 16.33 2.68
CA MET A 49 -6.00 17.58 3.35
C MET A 49 -7.51 17.71 3.37
N SER A 50 -8.08 18.14 4.49
CA SER A 50 -9.50 18.44 4.58
C SER A 50 -9.83 19.74 3.82
N PRO A 51 -11.11 20.02 3.52
CA PRO A 51 -11.52 21.30 2.97
C PRO A 51 -11.09 22.53 3.81
N ASP A 52 -10.96 22.33 5.12
CA ASP A 52 -10.57 23.37 6.10
C ASP A 52 -9.04 23.54 6.22
N GLY A 53 -8.26 22.68 5.54
CA GLY A 53 -6.80 22.74 5.50
C GLY A 53 -6.10 21.87 6.53
N GLU A 54 -6.80 21.02 7.27
CA GLU A 54 -6.20 20.04 8.18
C GLU A 54 -5.53 18.92 7.39
N VAL A 55 -4.27 18.65 7.70
CA VAL A 55 -3.46 17.64 7.04
C VAL A 55 -3.61 16.30 7.75
N ASN A 56 -3.59 15.22 6.98
CA ASN A 56 -3.56 13.85 7.52
C ASN A 56 -2.55 13.01 6.74
N LEU A 57 -1.83 12.13 7.44
CA LEU A 57 -0.80 11.27 6.88
C LEU A 57 -0.89 9.86 7.43
N ALA A 58 -1.22 8.87 6.59
CA ALA A 58 -1.42 7.49 7.01
C ALA A 58 -0.87 6.45 6.01
N PRO A 59 -0.35 5.29 6.48
CA PRO A 59 0.21 4.24 5.63
C PRO A 59 -0.83 3.19 5.23
N TYR A 60 -0.78 2.77 3.97
CA TYR A 60 -1.63 1.72 3.39
C TYR A 60 -0.78 0.71 2.63
N SER A 61 -0.90 -0.58 2.97
CA SER A 61 -0.14 -1.64 2.31
C SER A 61 -0.96 -2.53 1.36
N PHE A 62 -2.24 -2.28 1.19
CA PHE A 62 -3.00 -2.78 0.05
C PHE A 62 -2.91 -1.76 -1.07
N PHE A 63 -1.74 -1.67 -1.69
CA PHE A 63 -1.35 -0.64 -2.64
C PHE A 63 -0.65 -1.24 -3.85
N ASN A 64 -0.94 -0.71 -5.04
CA ASN A 64 -0.21 -1.04 -6.28
C ASN A 64 -0.44 0.01 -7.37
N ALA A 65 0.41 -0.04 -8.43
CA ALA A 65 0.10 0.54 -9.73
C ALA A 65 -0.82 -0.43 -10.52
N VAL A 66 -1.87 0.08 -11.15
CA VAL A 66 -2.83 -0.74 -11.93
C VAL A 66 -2.84 -0.40 -13.40
N SER A 67 -2.23 0.71 -13.78
CA SER A 67 -1.96 1.10 -15.16
C SER A 67 -0.69 1.96 -15.22
N TYR A 68 -0.32 2.45 -16.40
CA TYR A 68 0.80 3.39 -16.55
C TYR A 68 0.51 4.79 -15.98
N SER A 69 -0.73 5.09 -15.62
CA SER A 69 -1.17 6.38 -15.12
C SER A 69 -2.02 6.33 -13.86
N ASN A 70 -2.26 5.13 -13.29
CA ASN A 70 -3.12 4.99 -12.13
C ASN A 70 -2.50 4.14 -11.04
N VAL A 71 -2.74 4.57 -9.81
CA VAL A 71 -2.43 3.83 -8.59
C VAL A 71 -3.71 3.46 -7.84
N VAL A 72 -3.66 2.40 -7.05
CA VAL A 72 -4.75 2.02 -6.15
C VAL A 72 -4.23 1.75 -4.76
N PHE A 73 -5.02 2.11 -3.76
CA PHE A 73 -4.86 1.60 -2.40
C PHE A 73 -6.22 1.35 -1.75
N SER A 74 -6.25 0.46 -0.77
CA SER A 74 -7.46 0.17 -0.02
C SER A 74 -7.34 0.67 1.42
N SER A 75 -8.33 1.43 1.86
CA SER A 75 -8.51 1.88 3.24
C SER A 75 -9.78 1.29 3.82
N SER A 76 -9.74 0.86 5.10
CA SER A 76 -10.99 0.62 5.83
C SER A 76 -11.77 1.93 5.91
N ARG A 77 -13.10 1.86 5.74
CA ARG A 77 -13.94 3.06 5.81
C ARG A 77 -14.05 3.59 7.23
N HIS A 78 -14.03 2.69 8.20
CA HIS A 78 -14.21 3.01 9.61
C HIS A 78 -13.12 2.40 10.48
N VAL A 79 -12.82 3.09 11.58
CA VAL A 79 -12.10 2.56 12.73
C VAL A 79 -13.03 2.76 13.94
N GLY A 80 -13.55 1.65 14.46
CA GLY A 80 -14.68 1.72 15.40
C GLY A 80 -15.89 2.40 14.75
N ASN A 81 -16.35 3.51 15.36
CA ASN A 81 -17.51 4.28 14.86
C ASN A 81 -17.10 5.53 14.07
N LYS A 82 -15.79 5.77 13.83
CA LYS A 82 -15.31 6.95 13.12
C LYS A 82 -14.92 6.61 11.68
N SER A 83 -15.24 7.51 10.74
CA SER A 83 -14.69 7.46 9.39
C SER A 83 -13.20 7.75 9.42
N LYS A 84 -12.42 7.07 8.60
CA LYS A 84 -11.00 7.40 8.45
C LYS A 84 -10.82 8.72 7.70
N ASP A 85 -9.99 9.60 8.25
CA ASP A 85 -9.75 10.95 7.72
C ASP A 85 -9.22 10.91 6.28
N THR A 86 -8.29 10.04 5.96
CA THR A 86 -7.77 9.86 4.61
C THR A 86 -8.87 9.64 3.58
N LEU A 87 -9.83 8.73 3.86
CA LEU A 87 -10.88 8.42 2.89
C LEU A 87 -11.88 9.56 2.79
N ARG A 88 -12.26 10.17 3.91
CA ARG A 88 -13.14 11.34 3.97
C ARG A 88 -12.53 12.51 3.17
N ASN A 89 -11.28 12.85 3.45
CA ASN A 89 -10.59 13.95 2.77
C ASN A 89 -10.52 13.74 1.25
N ILE A 90 -10.25 12.51 0.80
CA ILE A 90 -10.23 12.18 -0.64
C ILE A 90 -11.63 12.26 -1.25
N GLU A 91 -12.67 11.83 -0.55
CA GLU A 91 -14.06 11.95 -1.03
C GLU A 91 -14.49 13.41 -1.18
N GLU A 92 -14.05 14.30 -0.28
CA GLU A 92 -14.43 15.69 -0.24
C GLU A 92 -13.59 16.56 -1.18
N THR A 93 -12.27 16.30 -1.28
CA THR A 93 -11.34 17.16 -2.04
C THR A 93 -10.93 16.59 -3.39
N GLY A 94 -11.00 15.28 -3.54
CA GLY A 94 -10.56 14.58 -4.75
C GLY A 94 -9.04 14.53 -4.94
N GLU A 95 -8.24 14.90 -3.92
CA GLU A 95 -6.80 15.07 -4.03
C GLU A 95 -6.04 14.30 -2.95
N PHE A 96 -4.88 13.74 -3.31
CA PHE A 96 -3.97 13.10 -2.37
C PHE A 96 -2.55 12.97 -2.94
N VAL A 97 -1.59 12.68 -2.07
CA VAL A 97 -0.22 12.36 -2.46
C VAL A 97 0.16 10.98 -1.92
N VAL A 98 0.79 10.17 -2.74
CA VAL A 98 1.44 8.93 -2.31
C VAL A 98 2.93 9.18 -2.17
N ASN A 99 3.46 9.01 -0.96
CA ASN A 99 4.87 9.13 -0.66
C ASN A 99 5.47 7.72 -0.52
N ILE A 100 6.54 7.42 -1.24
CA ILE A 100 7.17 6.09 -1.19
C ILE A 100 7.96 5.94 0.11
N VAL A 101 7.66 4.88 0.84
CA VAL A 101 8.34 4.58 2.11
C VAL A 101 9.70 3.95 1.83
N VAL A 102 10.73 4.53 2.43
CA VAL A 102 12.11 4.05 2.38
C VAL A 102 12.61 3.76 3.79
N ASP A 103 13.73 3.05 3.91
CA ASP A 103 14.26 2.59 5.20
C ASP A 103 14.44 3.72 6.22
N SER A 104 14.88 4.90 5.78
CA SER A 104 15.14 6.05 6.66
C SER A 104 13.89 6.65 7.32
N ILE A 105 12.71 6.45 6.74
CA ILE A 105 11.43 6.96 7.28
C ILE A 105 10.47 5.85 7.73
N ALA A 106 10.94 4.60 7.76
CA ALA A 106 10.07 3.48 8.07
C ALA A 106 9.50 3.52 9.50
N GLU A 107 10.30 3.97 10.47
CA GLU A 107 9.85 4.12 11.87
C GLU A 107 8.87 5.28 12.01
N ALA A 108 9.15 6.42 11.38
CA ALA A 108 8.24 7.57 11.34
C ALA A 108 6.90 7.20 10.71
N MET A 109 6.92 6.54 9.55
CA MET A 109 5.71 6.02 8.91
C MET A 109 4.95 5.04 9.82
N ASN A 110 5.66 4.16 10.55
CA ASN A 110 4.99 3.23 11.46
C ASN A 110 4.33 3.95 12.64
N ALA A 111 4.89 5.07 13.12
CA ALA A 111 4.29 5.89 14.17
C ALA A 111 2.94 6.46 13.72
N THR A 112 2.81 6.92 12.46
CA THR A 112 1.54 7.45 11.93
C THR A 112 0.47 6.37 11.68
N ALA A 113 0.77 5.09 11.89
CA ALA A 113 -0.24 4.03 11.85
C ALA A 113 -1.11 3.96 13.12
N ALA A 114 -0.79 4.71 14.17
CA ALA A 114 -1.60 4.82 15.37
C ALA A 114 -2.91 5.58 15.10
N GLU A 115 -3.89 5.38 15.99
CA GLU A 115 -5.14 6.14 15.93
C GLU A 115 -4.95 7.45 16.70
N PHE A 116 -4.97 8.56 15.98
CA PHE A 116 -4.88 9.90 16.57
C PHE A 116 -6.27 10.54 16.70
N PRO A 117 -6.45 11.50 17.61
CA PRO A 117 -7.60 12.38 17.61
C PRO A 117 -7.69 13.17 16.28
N GLU A 118 -8.90 13.59 15.92
CA GLU A 118 -9.12 14.46 14.76
C GLU A 118 -8.42 15.82 14.96
N GLY A 119 -7.77 16.32 13.91
CA GLY A 119 -7.03 17.58 13.92
C GLY A 119 -5.57 17.48 14.39
N GLU A 120 -5.11 16.29 14.76
CA GLU A 120 -3.67 16.07 15.02
C GLU A 120 -2.91 15.93 13.70
N ASP A 121 -1.76 16.59 13.60
CA ASP A 121 -0.87 16.51 12.44
C ASP A 121 0.14 15.36 12.61
N GLU A 122 -0.06 14.27 11.90
CA GLU A 122 0.83 13.10 11.96
C GLU A 122 2.23 13.41 11.42
N PHE A 123 2.43 14.42 10.59
CA PHE A 123 3.76 14.84 10.18
C PHE A 123 4.56 15.33 11.38
N GLU A 124 3.99 16.24 12.18
CA GLU A 124 4.66 16.78 13.38
C GLU A 124 4.93 15.68 14.41
N ILE A 125 3.93 14.82 14.66
CA ILE A 125 4.05 13.71 15.62
C ILE A 125 5.15 12.72 15.21
N ALA A 126 5.29 12.45 13.92
CA ALA A 126 6.30 11.53 13.38
C ALA A 126 7.66 12.21 13.11
N GLY A 127 7.78 13.53 13.31
CA GLY A 127 8.98 14.29 13.02
C GLY A 127 9.30 14.37 11.53
N LEU A 128 8.26 14.40 10.68
CA LEU A 128 8.38 14.54 9.24
C LEU A 128 8.09 15.97 8.80
N THR A 129 8.64 16.36 7.66
CA THR A 129 8.56 17.72 7.13
C THR A 129 7.58 17.82 5.98
N HIS A 130 6.69 18.80 6.04
CA HIS A 130 5.83 19.16 4.92
C HIS A 130 6.66 19.73 3.76
N ALA A 131 6.51 19.18 2.56
CA ALA A 131 6.99 19.78 1.33
C ALA A 131 5.79 20.18 0.46
N PRO A 132 5.77 21.38 -0.13
CA PRO A 132 4.64 21.82 -0.93
C PRO A 132 4.48 20.98 -2.19
N SER A 133 3.26 20.58 -2.50
CA SER A 133 2.89 19.99 -3.78
C SER A 133 2.82 21.07 -4.88
N GLN A 134 2.84 20.68 -6.14
CA GLN A 134 2.78 21.61 -7.28
C GLN A 134 1.38 21.69 -7.91
N ILE A 135 0.62 20.61 -7.88
CA ILE A 135 -0.68 20.50 -8.55
C ILE A 135 -1.81 20.34 -7.55
N VAL A 136 -1.61 19.50 -6.52
CA VAL A 136 -2.63 19.23 -5.49
C VAL A 136 -2.34 19.99 -4.20
N LYS A 137 -3.34 20.11 -3.32
CA LYS A 137 -3.18 20.83 -2.05
C LYS A 137 -2.45 20.02 -0.95
N PRO A 138 -2.73 18.72 -0.76
CA PRO A 138 -2.04 17.94 0.27
C PRO A 138 -0.53 18.02 0.14
N PRO A 139 0.22 18.21 1.24
CA PRO A 139 1.67 18.29 1.21
C PRO A 139 2.29 16.92 0.92
N ARG A 140 3.51 16.95 0.41
CA ARG A 140 4.40 15.79 0.26
C ARG A 140 5.21 15.58 1.54
N VAL A 141 5.69 14.37 1.78
CA VAL A 141 6.71 14.08 2.79
C VAL A 141 8.08 14.44 2.21
N ALA A 142 8.76 15.42 2.77
CA ALA A 142 10.04 15.92 2.27
C ALA A 142 11.14 14.85 2.28
N GLU A 143 11.14 13.98 3.29
CA GLU A 143 12.12 12.90 3.48
C GLU A 143 11.90 11.73 2.52
N SER A 144 10.72 11.61 1.90
CA SER A 144 10.46 10.59 0.88
C SER A 144 11.15 10.96 -0.43
N PRO A 145 11.97 10.08 -1.02
CA PRO A 145 12.66 10.38 -2.28
C PRO A 145 11.76 10.35 -3.52
N VAL A 146 10.54 9.82 -3.38
CA VAL A 146 9.55 9.79 -4.48
C VAL A 146 8.17 10.11 -3.93
N ASN A 147 7.55 11.15 -4.49
CA ASN A 147 6.18 11.54 -4.16
C ASN A 147 5.33 11.60 -5.43
N ILE A 148 4.10 11.15 -5.36
CA ILE A 148 3.19 11.02 -6.49
C ILE A 148 1.93 11.83 -6.19
N GLU A 149 1.75 12.96 -6.85
CA GLU A 149 0.54 13.77 -6.75
C GLU A 149 -0.58 13.13 -7.56
N CYS A 150 -1.71 12.91 -6.92
CA CYS A 150 -2.83 12.17 -7.50
C CYS A 150 -4.14 12.92 -7.38
N LYS A 151 -4.98 12.72 -8.39
CA LYS A 151 -6.39 13.06 -8.35
C LYS A 151 -7.24 11.80 -8.26
N LEU A 152 -8.28 11.84 -7.45
CA LEU A 152 -9.26 10.77 -7.37
C LEU A 152 -9.90 10.53 -8.73
N ASP A 153 -9.87 9.29 -9.20
CA ASP A 153 -10.65 8.81 -10.34
C ASP A 153 -11.98 8.23 -9.84
N GLN A 154 -11.91 7.24 -8.93
CA GLN A 154 -13.10 6.67 -8.31
C GLN A 154 -12.76 5.97 -6.99
N ILE A 155 -13.78 5.78 -6.15
CA ILE A 155 -13.72 4.89 -4.99
C ILE A 155 -14.69 3.75 -5.20
N VAL A 156 -14.18 2.53 -5.21
CA VAL A 156 -15.00 1.32 -5.27
C VAL A 156 -15.22 0.79 -3.86
N GLN A 157 -16.47 0.72 -3.44
CA GLN A 157 -16.82 0.15 -2.14
C GLN A 157 -16.69 -1.37 -2.17
N ILE A 158 -15.96 -1.93 -1.21
CA ILE A 158 -15.73 -3.37 -1.06
C ILE A 158 -16.18 -3.81 0.34
N GLY A 159 -16.94 -4.89 0.39
CA GLY A 159 -17.48 -5.40 1.65
C GLY A 159 -18.65 -4.60 2.20
N SER A 160 -18.97 -4.80 3.47
CA SER A 160 -20.07 -4.10 4.15
C SER A 160 -19.89 -4.12 5.67
N GLY A 161 -20.50 -3.17 6.36
CA GLY A 161 -20.45 -3.05 7.81
C GLY A 161 -19.02 -2.83 8.34
N SER A 162 -18.62 -3.57 9.38
CA SER A 162 -17.28 -3.44 9.98
C SER A 162 -16.12 -3.85 9.06
N HIS A 163 -16.41 -4.50 7.93
CA HIS A 163 -15.43 -4.93 6.93
C HIS A 163 -15.54 -4.12 5.63
N GLU A 164 -16.14 -2.95 5.72
CA GLU A 164 -16.26 -2.04 4.58
C GLU A 164 -14.94 -1.34 4.31
N HIS A 165 -14.50 -1.42 3.05
CA HIS A 165 -13.30 -0.76 2.54
C HIS A 165 -13.65 0.11 1.34
N GLY A 166 -12.95 1.22 1.20
CA GLY A 166 -12.87 1.99 -0.03
C GLY A 166 -11.60 1.63 -0.79
N LEU A 167 -11.73 1.08 -2.00
CA LEU A 167 -10.62 0.96 -2.94
C LEU A 167 -10.52 2.28 -3.70
N VAL A 168 -9.55 3.10 -3.34
CA VAL A 168 -9.26 4.37 -3.99
C VAL A 168 -8.46 4.11 -5.26
N ILE A 169 -8.95 4.60 -6.39
CA ILE A 169 -8.24 4.63 -7.67
C ILE A 169 -7.88 6.08 -7.95
N GLY A 170 -6.60 6.37 -8.10
CA GLY A 170 -6.09 7.71 -8.36
C GLY A 170 -5.36 7.80 -9.68
N THR A 171 -5.63 8.87 -10.42
CA THR A 171 -4.85 9.25 -11.61
C THR A 171 -3.61 10.02 -11.16
N ILE A 172 -2.44 9.60 -11.64
CA ILE A 172 -1.16 10.27 -11.39
C ILE A 172 -1.14 11.56 -12.21
N LEU A 173 -0.93 12.70 -11.52
CA LEU A 173 -0.81 14.01 -12.14
C LEU A 173 0.64 14.45 -12.30
N LEU A 174 1.45 14.18 -11.27
CA LEU A 174 2.86 14.55 -11.23
C LEU A 174 3.63 13.59 -10.32
N MET A 175 4.88 13.34 -10.65
CA MET A 175 5.79 12.58 -9.83
C MET A 175 7.05 13.39 -9.54
N HIS A 176 7.35 13.57 -8.26
CA HIS A 176 8.61 14.13 -7.81
C HIS A 176 9.57 12.97 -7.53
N VAL A 177 10.74 13.03 -8.11
CA VAL A 177 11.79 12.02 -7.92
C VAL A 177 13.08 12.74 -7.58
N ARG A 178 13.70 12.37 -6.48
CA ARG A 178 15.00 12.92 -6.07
C ARG A 178 16.10 12.44 -7.02
N ASP A 179 16.97 13.34 -7.43
CA ASP A 179 17.97 13.11 -8.48
C ASP A 179 18.94 11.96 -8.17
N ASP A 180 19.22 11.72 -6.89
CA ASP A 180 20.13 10.66 -6.47
C ASP A 180 19.58 9.23 -6.60
N VAL A 181 18.25 9.08 -6.73
CA VAL A 181 17.59 7.76 -6.87
C VAL A 181 17.19 7.44 -8.30
N ILE A 182 17.47 8.32 -9.27
CA ILE A 182 17.15 8.10 -10.68
C ILE A 182 18.39 8.22 -11.55
N ASP A 183 18.49 7.37 -12.58
CA ASP A 183 19.48 7.43 -13.63
C ASP A 183 18.78 7.38 -15.00
N GLY A 184 18.77 8.52 -15.70
CA GLY A 184 18.01 8.71 -16.93
C GLY A 184 16.50 8.51 -16.70
N HIS A 185 15.99 7.36 -17.12
CA HIS A 185 14.57 6.99 -16.95
C HIS A 185 14.36 5.78 -16.02
N ARG A 186 15.39 5.35 -15.29
CA ARG A 186 15.35 4.19 -14.41
C ARG A 186 15.61 4.58 -12.98
N ILE A 187 14.77 4.06 -12.08
CA ILE A 187 15.00 4.19 -10.64
C ILE A 187 16.12 3.21 -10.23
N ASP A 188 17.13 3.74 -9.56
CA ASP A 188 18.17 2.95 -8.90
C ASP A 188 17.59 2.35 -7.61
N GLN A 189 17.25 1.06 -7.68
CA GLN A 189 16.64 0.35 -6.56
C GLN A 189 17.58 0.23 -5.35
N ALA A 190 18.92 0.27 -5.56
CA ALA A 190 19.88 0.23 -4.48
C ALA A 190 19.92 1.54 -3.69
N LYS A 191 19.66 2.66 -4.36
CA LYS A 191 19.60 3.98 -3.74
C LYS A 191 18.21 4.30 -3.21
N LEU A 192 17.15 3.82 -3.87
CA LEU A 192 15.79 4.03 -3.40
C LEU A 192 15.54 3.37 -2.05
N MET A 193 16.01 2.14 -1.83
CA MET A 193 15.88 1.40 -0.57
C MET A 193 14.43 1.35 -0.04
N ALA A 194 13.48 1.04 -0.92
CA ALA A 194 12.08 0.98 -0.55
C ALA A 194 11.82 -0.10 0.52
N THR A 195 10.88 0.20 1.42
CA THR A 195 10.46 -0.72 2.50
C THR A 195 9.15 -1.40 2.12
N GLY A 196 9.08 -2.72 2.30
CA GLY A 196 7.89 -3.53 2.08
C GLY A 196 7.23 -4.01 3.37
N ARG A 197 5.91 -4.08 3.40
CA ARG A 197 5.14 -4.66 4.50
C ARG A 197 5.09 -6.18 4.37
N MET A 198 5.36 -6.87 5.47
CA MET A 198 5.25 -8.32 5.61
C MET A 198 4.05 -8.71 6.49
N ALA A 199 4.05 -9.92 7.02
CA ALA A 199 3.04 -10.40 7.96
C ALA A 199 3.20 -9.76 9.36
N GLY A 200 2.09 -9.55 10.05
CA GLY A 200 2.09 -9.04 11.43
C GLY A 200 2.84 -7.71 11.56
N ASN A 201 3.83 -7.65 12.44
CA ASN A 201 4.65 -6.46 12.69
C ASN A 201 5.94 -6.42 11.86
N MET A 202 6.09 -7.31 10.89
CA MET A 202 7.32 -7.40 10.11
C MET A 202 7.29 -6.51 8.87
N TYR A 203 8.47 -6.01 8.52
CA TYR A 203 8.79 -5.29 7.29
C TYR A 203 10.00 -5.93 6.64
N CYS A 204 10.23 -5.67 5.37
CA CYS A 204 11.44 -6.08 4.67
C CYS A 204 12.11 -4.88 4.00
N ARG A 205 13.44 -4.95 3.90
CA ARG A 205 14.25 -4.11 3.03
C ARG A 205 14.35 -4.76 1.66
N THR A 206 14.38 -3.97 0.60
CA THR A 206 14.47 -4.47 -0.78
C THR A 206 15.93 -4.62 -1.26
N ASN A 207 16.86 -4.96 -0.35
CA ASN A 207 18.30 -5.07 -0.66
C ASN A 207 18.67 -6.40 -1.26
N ASP A 208 17.99 -7.48 -0.89
CA ASP A 208 18.19 -8.81 -1.48
C ASP A 208 17.37 -8.92 -2.77
N ARG A 209 18.07 -8.79 -3.90
CA ARG A 209 17.48 -8.76 -5.24
C ARG A 209 18.26 -9.66 -6.17
N PHE A 210 17.58 -10.25 -7.12
CA PHE A 210 18.17 -11.02 -8.20
C PHE A 210 17.55 -10.61 -9.53
N GLU A 211 18.31 -10.75 -10.60
CA GLU A 211 17.85 -10.43 -11.95
C GLU A 211 17.32 -11.69 -12.63
N MET A 212 16.20 -11.55 -13.34
CA MET A 212 15.67 -12.56 -14.24
C MET A 212 15.38 -11.91 -15.58
N VAL A 213 16.06 -12.37 -16.62
CA VAL A 213 15.79 -11.93 -18.00
C VAL A 213 14.41 -12.47 -18.41
N ARG A 214 13.56 -11.58 -18.95
CA ARG A 214 12.25 -12.01 -19.43
C ARG A 214 12.42 -12.90 -20.65
N PRO A 215 11.97 -14.17 -20.61
CA PRO A 215 12.14 -15.08 -21.73
C PRO A 215 11.23 -14.70 -22.90
N VAL A 216 11.66 -15.07 -24.11
CA VAL A 216 10.88 -14.93 -25.33
C VAL A 216 10.57 -16.34 -25.88
N TYR A 217 9.35 -16.55 -26.36
CA TYR A 217 9.02 -17.76 -27.06
C TYR A 217 9.51 -17.65 -28.53
N ASP A 218 10.43 -18.52 -28.90
CA ASP A 218 10.90 -18.63 -30.28
C ASP A 218 9.97 -19.54 -31.06
N VAL A 219 9.31 -19.01 -32.08
CA VAL A 219 8.31 -19.73 -32.89
C VAL A 219 8.96 -20.78 -33.78
N GLU A 220 10.18 -20.52 -34.28
CA GLU A 220 10.90 -21.44 -35.16
C GLU A 220 11.45 -22.63 -34.38
N GLU A 221 12.06 -22.37 -33.24
CA GLU A 221 12.60 -23.40 -32.36
C GLU A 221 11.53 -24.08 -31.50
N LYS A 222 10.32 -23.52 -31.45
CA LYS A 222 9.20 -23.95 -30.57
C LYS A 222 9.65 -24.08 -29.10
N ALA A 223 10.50 -23.20 -28.66
CA ALA A 223 11.13 -23.22 -27.36
C ALA A 223 11.09 -21.82 -26.68
N VAL A 224 11.16 -21.83 -25.33
CA VAL A 224 11.38 -20.61 -24.55
C VAL A 224 12.87 -20.33 -24.46
N VAL A 225 13.30 -19.19 -24.95
CA VAL A 225 14.72 -18.77 -24.98
C VAL A 225 14.92 -17.47 -24.19
N ASN A 226 16.06 -17.34 -23.56
CA ASN A 226 16.50 -16.09 -22.92
C ASN A 226 17.34 -15.33 -23.95
N ARG A 227 16.86 -14.17 -24.41
CA ARG A 227 17.58 -13.28 -25.33
C ARG A 227 17.89 -11.95 -24.67
#